data_27eb32456fe5bb42476223efcdca3245
#
_entry.id   27eb32456fe5bb42476223efcdca3245
#
_cell.length_a   1.000
_cell.length_b   1.000
_cell.length_c   1.000
_cell.angle_alpha   90.00
_cell.angle_beta   90.00
_cell.angle_gamma   90.00
#
_symmetry.space_group_name_H-M   'P 1'
#
loop_
_entity.id
_entity.type
_entity.pdbx_description
1 polymer ?
#
loop_
_entity_poly.entity_id
_entity_poly.type
_entity_poly.pdbx_seq_one_letter_code
_entity_poly.pdbx_strand_id
1 'polypeptide(L)'
;MKFVSEPAIADKIRKMNQRVKWQDPLVVQRGIDQTRLMLDDGRDEESEFSFLVVGDSGAGSHYTHNPQRQVAELMLPHRQECRFMLHTGDVIYLVGSSEYYQKNFIEPYREFICGGEQPQRIAYDQMVFQFPILPVPGNHDYYDLPLVFGLVSLATLPIRKIFTSKLDFDVGWHGSRQGDAYARAFLDYLKAFILPSDLARHLDKHYTAKTETGRCLRYEPGS
;
A
#
# COMPACT_ATOMS: atom_id res chain seq x y z
N MET A 1 10.54 -19.55 -17.97
CA MET A 1 11.57 -18.55 -17.66
C MET A 1 11.02 -17.70 -16.54
N LYS A 2 11.66 -17.63 -15.36
CA LYS A 2 11.20 -16.73 -14.29
C LYS A 2 11.68 -15.30 -14.65
N PHE A 3 10.77 -14.44 -15.02
CA PHE A 3 11.06 -13.03 -15.33
C PHE A 3 11.20 -12.15 -14.10
N VAL A 4 10.84 -12.66 -12.94
CA VAL A 4 10.77 -11.97 -11.66
C VAL A 4 11.75 -12.61 -10.68
N SER A 5 12.55 -11.78 -9.98
CA SER A 5 13.43 -12.27 -8.93
C SER A 5 12.75 -12.14 -7.59
N GLU A 6 12.70 -13.23 -6.85
CA GLU A 6 12.22 -13.23 -5.46
C GLU A 6 13.43 -13.15 -4.52
N PRO A 7 13.63 -12.03 -3.80
CA PRO A 7 14.72 -11.90 -2.86
C PRO A 7 14.49 -12.77 -1.61
N ALA A 8 15.59 -13.11 -0.92
CA ALA A 8 15.52 -13.83 0.35
C ALA A 8 14.70 -13.05 1.38
N ILE A 9 14.00 -13.76 2.29
CA ILE A 9 13.15 -13.17 3.32
C ILE A 9 13.93 -12.14 4.17
N ALA A 10 15.16 -12.46 4.55
CA ALA A 10 16.03 -11.56 5.31
C ALA A 10 16.28 -10.23 4.57
N ASP A 11 16.43 -10.26 3.24
CA ASP A 11 16.59 -9.05 2.44
C ASP A 11 15.29 -8.24 2.37
N LYS A 12 14.15 -8.92 2.27
CA LYS A 12 12.83 -8.27 2.31
C LYS A 12 12.65 -7.50 3.62
N ILE A 13 12.86 -8.17 4.76
CA ILE A 13 12.77 -7.57 6.10
C ILE A 13 13.73 -6.38 6.22
N ARG A 14 15.00 -6.57 5.86
CA ARG A 14 16.02 -5.52 5.93
C ARG A 14 15.63 -4.28 5.10
N LYS A 15 15.09 -4.49 3.90
CA LYS A 15 14.65 -3.40 3.03
C LYS A 15 13.44 -2.65 3.59
N MET A 16 12.46 -3.37 4.16
CA MET A 16 11.30 -2.72 4.78
C MET A 16 11.69 -1.95 6.02
N ASN A 17 12.53 -2.50 6.88
CA ASN A 17 13.08 -1.81 8.05
C ASN A 17 13.78 -0.50 7.66
N GLN A 18 14.54 -0.50 6.56
CA GLN A 18 15.16 0.73 6.05
C GLN A 18 14.12 1.78 5.62
N ARG A 19 12.98 1.37 5.05
CA ARG A 19 11.94 2.28 4.56
C ARG A 19 11.19 2.98 5.68
N VAL A 20 10.91 2.26 6.74
CA VAL A 20 10.23 2.78 7.94
C VAL A 20 11.21 3.32 8.98
N LYS A 21 12.51 3.38 8.67
CA LYS A 21 13.57 3.75 9.62
C LYS A 21 13.42 3.02 10.96
N TRP A 22 13.33 1.69 10.86
CA TRP A 22 13.16 0.83 12.03
C TRP A 22 14.23 1.08 13.07
N GLN A 23 13.81 1.42 14.30
CA GLN A 23 14.69 1.76 15.42
C GLN A 23 15.68 2.90 15.15
N ASP A 24 15.34 3.85 14.27
CA ASP A 24 16.11 5.07 14.12
C ASP A 24 16.27 5.77 15.49
N PRO A 25 17.45 6.33 15.81
CA PRO A 25 17.68 7.00 17.10
C PRO A 25 16.62 8.06 17.45
N LEU A 26 16.10 8.81 16.48
CA LEU A 26 15.05 9.80 16.71
C LEU A 26 13.70 9.17 17.04
N VAL A 27 13.40 7.99 16.49
CA VAL A 27 12.18 7.23 16.79
C VAL A 27 12.26 6.66 18.20
N VAL A 28 13.40 6.01 18.52
CA VAL A 28 13.66 5.41 19.85
C VAL A 28 13.65 6.48 20.96
N GLN A 29 14.31 7.62 20.72
CA GLN A 29 14.38 8.72 21.69
C GLN A 29 12.97 9.26 22.06
N ARG A 30 12.02 9.16 21.16
CA ARG A 30 10.62 9.56 21.40
C ARG A 30 9.76 8.47 22.04
N GLY A 31 10.34 7.31 22.35
CA GLY A 31 9.61 6.18 22.90
C GLY A 31 8.57 5.58 21.96
N ILE A 32 8.72 5.79 20.64
CA ILE A 32 7.77 5.28 19.64
C ILE A 32 7.99 3.79 19.43
N ASP A 33 6.97 3.00 19.73
CA ASP A 33 6.94 1.56 19.43
C ASP A 33 6.35 1.34 18.03
N GLN A 34 7.22 1.07 17.06
CA GLN A 34 6.83 0.84 15.67
C GLN A 34 6.10 -0.49 15.44
N THR A 35 5.97 -1.34 16.47
CA THR A 35 5.18 -2.58 16.40
C THR A 35 3.72 -2.38 16.78
N ARG A 36 3.36 -1.22 17.32
CA ARG A 36 2.02 -0.93 17.81
C ARG A 36 1.29 0.04 16.90
N LEU A 37 0.11 -0.38 16.49
CA LEU A 37 -0.87 0.46 15.81
C LEU A 37 -2.15 0.46 16.64
N MET A 38 -2.64 1.63 16.97
CA MET A 38 -3.95 1.79 17.59
C MET A 38 -4.92 2.35 16.56
N LEU A 39 -6.07 1.73 16.43
CA LEU A 39 -7.19 2.21 15.64
C LEU A 39 -8.23 2.77 16.61
N ASP A 40 -8.42 4.10 16.59
CA ASP A 40 -9.42 4.81 17.39
C ASP A 40 -10.58 5.19 16.46
N ASP A 41 -11.67 4.44 16.52
CA ASP A 41 -12.89 4.65 15.74
C ASP A 41 -14.06 5.21 16.60
N GLY A 42 -13.79 5.58 17.85
CA GLY A 42 -14.77 6.10 18.78
C GLY A 42 -15.81 5.10 19.28
N ARG A 43 -15.59 3.79 19.06
CA ARG A 43 -16.51 2.72 19.47
C ARG A 43 -15.96 1.84 20.59
N ASP A 44 -15.32 2.45 21.58
CA ASP A 44 -14.64 1.74 22.67
C ASP A 44 -15.60 0.95 23.57
N GLU A 45 -16.89 1.35 23.63
CA GLU A 45 -17.93 0.68 24.45
C GLU A 45 -18.47 -0.60 23.80
N GLU A 46 -18.17 -0.86 22.52
CA GLU A 46 -18.64 -2.05 21.83
C GLU A 46 -17.78 -3.28 22.19
N SER A 47 -18.41 -4.30 22.80
CA SER A 47 -17.74 -5.54 23.19
C SER A 47 -17.46 -6.49 22.02
N GLU A 48 -18.17 -6.33 20.92
CA GLU A 48 -18.05 -7.13 19.70
C GLU A 48 -17.82 -6.22 18.49
N PHE A 49 -17.06 -6.71 17.52
CA PHE A 49 -16.87 -5.97 16.27
C PHE A 49 -16.65 -6.93 15.10
N SER A 50 -16.94 -6.42 13.91
CA SER A 50 -16.69 -7.10 12.65
C SER A 50 -15.58 -6.40 11.87
N PHE A 51 -14.88 -7.13 11.02
CA PHE A 51 -13.89 -6.59 10.10
C PHE A 51 -13.89 -7.39 8.79
N LEU A 52 -13.45 -6.76 7.71
CA LEU A 52 -13.31 -7.42 6.42
C LEU A 52 -11.92 -8.06 6.30
N VAL A 53 -11.84 -9.18 5.59
CA VAL A 53 -10.57 -9.80 5.21
C VAL A 53 -10.58 -10.04 3.71
N VAL A 54 -9.53 -9.58 3.02
CA VAL A 54 -9.33 -9.80 1.59
C VAL A 54 -7.85 -10.10 1.33
N GLY A 55 -7.56 -10.83 0.28
CA GLY A 55 -6.20 -11.08 -0.18
C GLY A 55 -6.16 -11.31 -1.68
N ASP A 56 -4.96 -11.35 -2.27
CA ASP A 56 -4.76 -11.64 -3.69
C ASP A 56 -5.63 -10.77 -4.62
N SER A 57 -5.76 -9.49 -4.28
CA SER A 57 -6.75 -8.62 -4.91
C SER A 57 -6.24 -7.86 -6.13
N GLY A 58 -4.96 -7.95 -6.45
CA GLY A 58 -4.31 -7.09 -7.43
C GLY A 58 -4.26 -7.61 -8.87
N ALA A 59 -5.10 -8.59 -9.26
CA ALA A 59 -4.97 -9.32 -10.52
C ALA A 59 -5.24 -8.50 -11.80
N GLY A 60 -5.76 -7.29 -11.70
CA GLY A 60 -6.12 -6.48 -12.86
C GLY A 60 -7.39 -6.97 -13.59
N SER A 61 -7.78 -6.25 -14.62
CA SER A 61 -8.91 -6.68 -15.45
C SER A 61 -8.47 -7.77 -16.43
N HIS A 62 -9.21 -8.88 -16.48
CA HIS A 62 -9.02 -9.94 -17.46
C HIS A 62 -10.07 -9.82 -18.56
N TYR A 63 -9.67 -9.37 -19.74
CA TYR A 63 -10.53 -9.20 -20.92
C TYR A 63 -11.86 -8.49 -20.67
N THR A 64 -12.90 -9.21 -20.24
CA THR A 64 -14.25 -8.69 -19.98
C THR A 64 -14.61 -8.69 -18.50
N HIS A 65 -13.74 -9.19 -17.61
CA HIS A 65 -14.02 -9.33 -16.19
C HIS A 65 -13.01 -8.53 -15.35
N ASN A 66 -13.52 -7.92 -14.30
CA ASN A 66 -12.70 -7.26 -13.28
C ASN A 66 -13.01 -7.89 -11.91
N PRO A 67 -12.33 -8.99 -11.55
CA PRO A 67 -12.61 -9.70 -10.30
C PRO A 67 -12.44 -8.83 -9.05
N GLN A 68 -11.43 -7.96 -9.03
CA GLN A 68 -11.21 -7.05 -7.88
C GLN A 68 -12.40 -6.11 -7.71
N ARG A 69 -12.95 -5.58 -8.82
CA ARG A 69 -14.11 -4.71 -8.77
C ARG A 69 -15.31 -5.43 -8.21
N GLN A 70 -15.56 -6.66 -8.62
CA GLN A 70 -16.65 -7.48 -8.10
C GLN A 70 -16.49 -7.73 -6.60
N VAL A 71 -15.28 -8.05 -6.13
CA VAL A 71 -14.99 -8.22 -4.70
C VAL A 71 -15.20 -6.91 -3.94
N ALA A 72 -14.71 -5.78 -4.46
CA ALA A 72 -14.94 -4.47 -3.85
C ALA A 72 -16.44 -4.16 -3.71
N GLU A 73 -17.23 -4.41 -4.75
CA GLU A 73 -18.68 -4.21 -4.73
C GLU A 73 -19.39 -5.09 -3.71
N LEU A 74 -18.94 -6.33 -3.52
CA LEU A 74 -19.48 -7.21 -2.47
C LEU A 74 -19.13 -6.74 -1.05
N MET A 75 -17.99 -6.07 -0.87
CA MET A 75 -17.57 -5.56 0.43
C MET A 75 -18.25 -4.24 0.83
N LEU A 76 -18.67 -3.43 -0.14
CA LEU A 76 -19.25 -2.10 0.12
C LEU A 76 -20.44 -2.10 1.09
N PRO A 77 -21.44 -3.01 0.99
CA PRO A 77 -22.56 -3.04 1.93
C PRO A 77 -22.12 -3.27 3.39
N HIS A 78 -21.03 -4.00 3.60
CA HIS A 78 -20.53 -4.37 4.93
C HIS A 78 -19.62 -3.31 5.56
N ARG A 79 -19.23 -2.27 4.81
CA ARG A 79 -18.31 -1.24 5.28
C ARG A 79 -18.78 -0.54 6.56
N GLN A 80 -20.09 -0.30 6.70
CA GLN A 80 -20.65 0.38 7.87
C GLN A 80 -20.71 -0.50 9.12
N GLU A 81 -20.76 -1.81 8.94
CA GLU A 81 -20.83 -2.79 10.03
C GLU A 81 -19.44 -3.21 10.52
N CYS A 82 -18.39 -2.96 9.72
CA CYS A 82 -17.03 -3.34 10.02
C CYS A 82 -16.20 -2.15 10.47
N ARG A 83 -15.21 -2.40 11.33
CA ARG A 83 -14.30 -1.36 11.81
C ARG A 83 -13.11 -1.11 10.89
N PHE A 84 -12.61 -2.15 10.22
CA PHE A 84 -11.44 -2.07 9.33
C PHE A 84 -11.42 -3.24 8.35
N MET A 85 -10.46 -3.20 7.44
CA MET A 85 -10.14 -4.30 6.52
C MET A 85 -8.70 -4.76 6.74
N LEU A 86 -8.50 -6.05 6.87
CA LEU A 86 -7.20 -6.70 6.77
C LEU A 86 -6.99 -7.17 5.34
N HIS A 87 -5.84 -6.82 4.74
CA HIS A 87 -5.44 -7.35 3.46
C HIS A 87 -4.24 -8.28 3.63
N THR A 88 -4.42 -9.55 3.29
CA THR A 88 -3.45 -10.62 3.58
C THR A 88 -2.27 -10.70 2.62
N GLY A 89 -2.13 -9.73 1.72
CA GLY A 89 -1.01 -9.61 0.79
C GLY A 89 -1.42 -9.78 -0.67
N ASP A 90 -0.44 -9.61 -1.55
CA ASP A 90 -0.60 -9.56 -3.00
C ASP A 90 -1.64 -8.51 -3.43
N VAL A 91 -1.39 -7.29 -2.95
CA VAL A 91 -2.22 -6.13 -3.25
C VAL A 91 -2.12 -5.78 -4.72
N ILE A 92 -0.93 -5.98 -5.32
CA ILE A 92 -0.65 -5.64 -6.72
C ILE A 92 -0.04 -6.84 -7.47
N TYR A 93 -0.62 -7.19 -8.60
CA TYR A 93 -0.12 -8.14 -9.59
C TYR A 93 0.30 -7.39 -10.88
N LEU A 94 1.23 -7.92 -11.73
CA LEU A 94 2.10 -9.10 -11.56
C LEU A 94 3.33 -8.83 -10.69
N VAL A 95 3.77 -7.60 -10.64
CA VAL A 95 4.90 -7.09 -9.86
C VAL A 95 4.45 -5.84 -9.14
N GLY A 96 4.97 -5.59 -7.94
CA GLY A 96 4.59 -4.47 -7.10
C GLY A 96 5.04 -3.10 -7.61
N SER A 97 4.84 -2.81 -8.90
CA SER A 97 5.23 -1.56 -9.53
C SER A 97 4.18 -0.49 -9.36
N SER A 98 4.61 0.76 -9.13
CA SER A 98 3.73 1.92 -8.93
C SER A 98 2.73 2.15 -10.07
N GLU A 99 3.07 1.77 -11.30
CA GLU A 99 2.22 1.94 -12.47
C GLU A 99 0.94 1.09 -12.46
N TYR A 100 0.94 0.00 -11.67
CA TYR A 100 -0.23 -0.89 -11.56
C TYR A 100 -1.23 -0.45 -10.49
N TYR A 101 -0.84 0.41 -9.55
CA TYR A 101 -1.72 0.80 -8.45
C TYR A 101 -3.01 1.44 -8.94
N GLN A 102 -2.94 2.26 -10.00
CA GLN A 102 -4.11 2.91 -10.56
C GLN A 102 -5.17 1.88 -10.99
N LYS A 103 -4.76 0.94 -11.84
CA LYS A 103 -5.65 -0.05 -12.46
C LYS A 103 -6.02 -1.19 -11.50
N ASN A 104 -5.08 -1.63 -10.67
CA ASN A 104 -5.21 -2.85 -9.90
C ASN A 104 -5.65 -2.62 -8.45
N PHE A 105 -5.65 -1.37 -7.96
CA PHE A 105 -6.08 -1.05 -6.61
C PHE A 105 -6.98 0.18 -6.55
N ILE A 106 -6.52 1.33 -7.03
CA ILE A 106 -7.24 2.60 -6.85
C ILE A 106 -8.61 2.57 -7.54
N GLU A 107 -8.67 2.23 -8.82
CA GLU A 107 -9.92 2.15 -9.57
C GLU A 107 -10.90 1.08 -9.02
N PRO A 108 -10.47 -0.17 -8.75
CA PRO A 108 -11.35 -1.19 -8.20
C PRO A 108 -11.92 -0.85 -6.82
N TYR A 109 -11.10 -0.24 -5.94
CA TYR A 109 -11.47 0.03 -4.54
C TYR A 109 -11.75 1.52 -4.27
N ARG A 110 -12.10 2.29 -5.29
CA ARG A 110 -12.25 3.75 -5.22
C ARG A 110 -13.18 4.26 -4.11
N GLU A 111 -14.24 3.52 -3.77
CA GLU A 111 -15.18 3.91 -2.72
C GLU A 111 -14.62 3.78 -1.29
N PHE A 112 -13.46 3.14 -1.15
CA PHE A 112 -12.73 3.07 0.11
C PHE A 112 -11.67 4.16 0.23
N ILE A 113 -11.48 4.99 -0.82
CA ILE A 113 -10.42 6.00 -0.92
C ILE A 113 -11.04 7.39 -1.06
N CYS A 114 -10.53 8.37 -0.30
CA CYS A 114 -10.94 9.76 -0.44
C CYS A 114 -10.65 10.28 -1.85
N GLY A 115 -11.62 10.94 -2.47
CA GLY A 115 -11.52 11.39 -3.86
C GLY A 115 -11.75 10.28 -4.89
N GLY A 116 -12.28 9.14 -4.47
CA GLY A 116 -12.51 7.98 -5.31
C GLY A 116 -13.52 8.16 -6.44
N GLU A 117 -14.28 9.25 -6.45
CA GLU A 117 -15.11 9.69 -7.58
C GLU A 117 -14.26 10.12 -8.80
N GLN A 118 -12.98 10.46 -8.58
CA GLN A 118 -12.01 10.78 -9.61
C GLN A 118 -10.71 9.98 -9.41
N PRO A 119 -10.77 8.64 -9.51
CA PRO A 119 -9.67 7.78 -9.13
C PRO A 119 -8.37 8.07 -9.92
N GLN A 120 -8.48 8.53 -11.16
CA GLN A 120 -7.33 8.90 -12.01
C GLN A 120 -6.51 10.09 -11.48
N ARG A 121 -7.02 10.83 -10.48
CA ARG A 121 -6.30 11.94 -9.82
C ARG A 121 -5.58 11.52 -8.55
N ILE A 122 -5.80 10.31 -8.08
CA ILE A 122 -5.21 9.80 -6.84
C ILE A 122 -3.81 9.28 -7.14
N ALA A 123 -2.80 9.88 -6.52
CA ALA A 123 -1.45 9.35 -6.56
C ALA A 123 -1.32 8.15 -5.61
N TYR A 124 -0.70 7.07 -6.07
CA TYR A 124 -0.62 5.80 -5.33
C TYR A 124 0.09 5.93 -3.97
N ASP A 125 0.99 6.88 -3.83
CA ASP A 125 1.76 7.17 -2.62
C ASP A 125 1.16 8.30 -1.76
N GLN A 126 -0.07 8.73 -2.08
CA GLN A 126 -0.83 9.75 -1.38
C GLN A 126 -2.28 9.33 -1.14
N MET A 127 -2.54 8.03 -1.15
CA MET A 127 -3.88 7.51 -0.87
C MET A 127 -4.29 7.83 0.57
N VAL A 128 -5.50 8.36 0.73
CA VAL A 128 -6.17 8.56 2.01
C VAL A 128 -7.40 7.67 2.01
N PHE A 129 -7.54 6.83 3.03
CA PHE A 129 -8.63 5.87 3.09
C PHE A 129 -9.82 6.42 3.90
N GLN A 130 -11.02 6.28 3.37
CA GLN A 130 -12.27 6.54 4.08
C GLN A 130 -12.65 5.40 5.04
N PHE A 131 -12.00 4.27 4.88
CA PHE A 131 -12.18 3.06 5.68
C PHE A 131 -10.79 2.47 5.93
N PRO A 132 -10.42 2.19 7.19
CA PRO A 132 -9.08 1.71 7.50
C PRO A 132 -8.75 0.42 6.77
N ILE A 133 -7.72 0.43 5.95
CA ILE A 133 -7.18 -0.73 5.25
C ILE A 133 -5.79 -1.01 5.80
N LEU A 134 -5.59 -2.21 6.34
CA LEU A 134 -4.36 -2.64 6.99
C LEU A 134 -3.74 -3.80 6.19
N PRO A 135 -2.95 -3.52 5.16
CA PRO A 135 -2.36 -4.56 4.35
C PRO A 135 -1.05 -5.07 4.93
N VAL A 136 -0.77 -6.36 4.69
CA VAL A 136 0.57 -6.92 4.77
C VAL A 136 1.12 -7.13 3.37
N PRO A 137 2.44 -7.05 3.14
CA PRO A 137 2.99 -7.27 1.82
C PRO A 137 3.01 -8.76 1.47
N GLY A 138 2.47 -9.11 0.33
CA GLY A 138 2.61 -10.42 -0.29
C GLY A 138 3.91 -10.54 -1.09
N ASN A 139 4.09 -11.68 -1.76
CA ASN A 139 5.30 -11.90 -2.56
C ASN A 139 5.27 -11.08 -3.88
N HIS A 140 4.10 -10.87 -4.49
CA HIS A 140 3.97 -10.04 -5.68
C HIS A 140 4.23 -8.56 -5.42
N ASP A 141 3.89 -8.05 -4.24
CA ASP A 141 4.20 -6.67 -3.83
C ASP A 141 5.71 -6.40 -3.74
N TYR A 142 6.50 -7.46 -3.56
CA TYR A 142 7.97 -7.42 -3.49
C TYR A 142 8.68 -7.77 -4.78
N TYR A 143 7.99 -8.35 -5.74
CA TYR A 143 8.64 -8.77 -6.97
C TYR A 143 9.24 -7.57 -7.70
N ASP A 144 10.45 -7.80 -8.20
CA ASP A 144 11.19 -6.87 -9.01
C ASP A 144 11.64 -7.56 -10.29
N LEU A 145 11.70 -6.83 -11.39
CA LEU A 145 12.25 -7.35 -12.62
C LEU A 145 13.78 -7.50 -12.50
N PRO A 146 14.38 -8.56 -13.04
CA PRO A 146 15.82 -8.63 -13.19
C PRO A 146 16.35 -7.39 -13.91
N LEU A 147 17.52 -6.89 -13.50
CA LEU A 147 18.07 -5.60 -13.91
C LEU A 147 18.09 -5.40 -15.44
N VAL A 148 18.42 -6.45 -16.18
CA VAL A 148 18.44 -6.44 -17.65
C VAL A 148 17.05 -6.18 -18.23
N PHE A 149 16.02 -6.85 -17.70
CA PHE A 149 14.64 -6.63 -18.15
C PHE A 149 14.10 -5.27 -17.73
N GLY A 150 14.53 -4.77 -16.58
CA GLY A 150 14.24 -3.41 -16.15
C GLY A 150 14.77 -2.35 -17.12
N LEU A 151 16.00 -2.49 -17.57
CA LEU A 151 16.59 -1.58 -18.57
C LEU A 151 15.88 -1.67 -19.93
N VAL A 152 15.55 -2.88 -20.39
CA VAL A 152 14.76 -3.08 -21.62
C VAL A 152 13.37 -2.49 -21.47
N SER A 153 12.73 -2.64 -20.32
CA SER A 153 11.43 -2.07 -20.00
C SER A 153 11.45 -0.55 -20.04
N LEU A 154 12.49 0.10 -19.48
CA LEU A 154 12.69 1.53 -19.56
C LEU A 154 12.90 2.00 -21.01
N ALA A 155 13.73 1.34 -21.77
CA ALA A 155 14.04 1.71 -23.16
C ALA A 155 12.79 1.59 -24.07
N THR A 156 11.89 0.66 -23.79
CA THR A 156 10.67 0.43 -24.58
C THR A 156 9.46 1.22 -24.09
N LEU A 157 9.57 1.99 -23.00
CA LEU A 157 8.48 2.72 -22.35
C LEU A 157 7.67 3.65 -23.30
N PRO A 158 8.31 4.43 -24.21
CA PRO A 158 7.57 5.27 -25.16
C PRO A 158 6.69 4.45 -26.11
N ILE A 159 7.22 3.31 -26.57
CA ILE A 159 6.54 2.40 -27.51
C ILE A 159 5.40 1.67 -26.79
N ARG A 160 5.63 1.22 -25.57
CA ARG A 160 4.60 0.52 -24.78
C ARG A 160 3.41 1.41 -24.45
N LYS A 161 3.62 2.67 -24.13
CA LYS A 161 2.50 3.62 -23.91
C LYS A 161 1.56 3.75 -25.11
N ILE A 162 2.08 3.56 -26.33
CA ILE A 162 1.27 3.58 -27.57
C ILE A 162 0.55 2.24 -27.79
N PHE A 163 1.12 1.14 -27.36
CA PHE A 163 0.62 -0.22 -27.62
C PHE A 163 -0.11 -0.88 -26.44
N THR A 164 -0.06 -0.30 -25.23
CA THR A 164 -0.72 -0.85 -24.02
C THR A 164 -2.24 -1.02 -24.16
N SER A 165 -2.88 -0.34 -25.13
CA SER A 165 -4.31 -0.55 -25.40
C SER A 165 -4.63 -1.76 -26.28
N LYS A 166 -3.61 -2.42 -26.87
CA LYS A 166 -3.80 -3.50 -27.85
C LYS A 166 -3.06 -4.79 -27.57
N LEU A 167 -2.02 -4.73 -26.76
CA LEU A 167 -1.21 -5.89 -26.38
C LEU A 167 -1.07 -5.82 -24.85
N ASP A 168 -1.65 -6.76 -24.15
CA ASP A 168 -1.53 -6.94 -22.69
C ASP A 168 -0.08 -7.35 -22.32
N PHE A 169 0.88 -6.52 -22.73
CA PHE A 169 2.29 -6.67 -22.38
C PHE A 169 2.54 -5.93 -21.06
N ASP A 170 2.13 -6.57 -20.00
CA ASP A 170 2.23 -6.05 -18.65
C ASP A 170 3.60 -6.38 -18.06
N VAL A 171 4.57 -5.52 -18.34
CA VAL A 171 5.89 -5.59 -17.71
C VAL A 171 6.15 -4.25 -17.01
N GLY A 172 5.58 -4.10 -15.80
CA GLY A 172 5.80 -2.95 -14.97
C GLY A 172 7.15 -2.96 -14.27
N TRP A 173 7.76 -1.79 -14.13
CA TRP A 173 9.03 -1.66 -13.40
C TRP A 173 9.20 -0.33 -12.66
N HIS A 174 8.23 0.55 -12.69
CA HIS A 174 8.36 1.86 -12.06
C HIS A 174 8.11 1.79 -10.55
N GLY A 175 9.19 1.87 -9.76
CA GLY A 175 9.12 2.03 -8.31
C GLY A 175 8.90 0.74 -7.53
N SER A 176 8.95 -0.43 -8.16
CA SER A 176 8.81 -1.72 -7.47
C SER A 176 9.96 -1.98 -6.51
N ARG A 177 11.18 -1.92 -6.98
CA ARG A 177 12.45 -2.11 -6.24
C ARG A 177 12.29 -2.76 -4.87
N GLN A 178 11.91 -4.04 -4.87
CA GLN A 178 11.76 -4.83 -3.63
C GLN A 178 10.79 -4.20 -2.62
N GLY A 179 9.55 -3.94 -3.05
CA GLY A 179 8.48 -3.42 -2.23
C GLY A 179 8.56 -1.92 -1.92
N ASP A 180 9.33 -1.12 -2.67
CA ASP A 180 9.39 0.33 -2.46
C ASP A 180 8.03 1.00 -2.74
N ALA A 181 7.35 0.60 -3.81
CA ALA A 181 6.04 1.13 -4.14
C ALA A 181 5.00 0.78 -3.06
N TYR A 182 5.03 -0.48 -2.58
CA TYR A 182 4.17 -0.90 -1.48
C TYR A 182 4.41 -0.07 -0.22
N ALA A 183 5.67 0.12 0.16
CA ALA A 183 6.01 0.89 1.35
C ALA A 183 5.55 2.36 1.26
N ARG A 184 5.63 2.97 0.06
CA ARG A 184 5.12 4.33 -0.17
C ARG A 184 3.60 4.43 -0.14
N ALA A 185 2.92 3.39 -0.60
CA ALA A 185 1.47 3.35 -0.67
C ALA A 185 0.81 3.12 0.70
N PHE A 186 1.39 2.25 1.52
CA PHE A 186 0.71 1.71 2.69
C PHE A 186 1.45 1.86 4.02
N LEU A 187 2.75 2.17 4.01
CA LEU A 187 3.52 2.34 5.25
C LEU A 187 3.84 3.82 5.48
N ASP A 188 4.23 4.14 6.72
CA ASP A 188 4.85 5.41 6.99
C ASP A 188 6.29 5.41 6.43
N TYR A 189 6.45 5.98 5.24
CA TYR A 189 7.70 5.94 4.48
C TYR A 189 8.73 6.94 5.02
N LEU A 190 9.21 6.71 6.24
CA LEU A 190 10.15 7.59 6.95
C LEU A 190 11.49 7.79 6.23
N LYS A 191 11.85 6.86 5.34
CA LYS A 191 13.06 6.99 4.51
C LYS A 191 13.07 8.24 3.62
N ALA A 192 11.91 8.81 3.30
CA ALA A 192 11.82 10.05 2.55
C ALA A 192 12.47 11.24 3.29
N PHE A 193 12.48 11.20 4.63
CA PHE A 193 13.06 12.27 5.44
C PHE A 193 14.58 12.10 5.54
N ILE A 194 15.32 12.85 4.71
CA ILE A 194 16.79 12.84 4.68
C ILE A 194 17.34 13.63 5.86
N LEU A 195 16.75 14.81 6.15
CA LEU A 195 17.18 15.67 7.24
C LEU A 195 16.57 15.22 8.58
N PRO A 196 17.38 15.11 9.65
CA PRO A 196 16.86 14.77 10.98
C PRO A 196 15.78 15.72 11.48
N SER A 197 15.85 17.02 11.15
CA SER A 197 14.85 18.02 11.50
C SER A 197 13.47 17.76 10.89
N ASP A 198 13.44 17.27 9.65
CA ASP A 198 12.19 16.99 8.95
C ASP A 198 11.57 15.70 9.48
N LEU A 199 12.40 14.68 9.74
CA LEU A 199 11.95 13.47 10.44
C LEU A 199 11.38 13.81 11.82
N ALA A 200 12.10 14.62 12.61
CA ALA A 200 11.64 15.04 13.93
C ALA A 200 10.27 15.71 13.87
N ARG A 201 10.09 16.67 12.97
CA ARG A 201 8.81 17.37 12.76
C ARG A 201 7.69 16.41 12.35
N HIS A 202 7.97 15.46 11.47
CA HIS A 202 7.00 14.44 11.06
C HIS A 202 6.58 13.57 12.25
N LEU A 203 7.54 13.07 13.02
CA LEU A 203 7.26 12.25 14.20
C LEU A 203 6.44 13.04 15.24
N ASP A 204 6.81 14.28 15.52
CA ASP A 204 6.08 15.13 16.47
C ASP A 204 4.63 15.42 16.03
N LYS A 205 4.38 15.43 14.72
CA LYS A 205 3.04 15.66 14.16
C LYS A 205 2.16 14.42 14.16
N HIS A 206 2.72 13.25 13.80
CA HIS A 206 1.95 12.06 13.49
C HIS A 206 1.99 10.96 14.57
N TYR A 207 2.96 11.04 15.49
CA TYR A 207 3.10 10.11 16.60
C TYR A 207 2.85 10.83 17.92
N THR A 208 1.63 11.34 18.09
CA THR A 208 1.29 12.12 19.27
C THR A 208 1.01 11.20 20.47
N ALA A 209 1.44 11.67 21.64
CA ALA A 209 1.51 10.97 22.91
C ALA A 209 0.18 10.61 23.60
N LYS A 210 -0.95 10.55 22.91
CA LYS A 210 -2.18 10.05 23.53
C LYS A 210 -2.16 8.54 23.76
N THR A 211 -1.23 7.84 23.11
CA THR A 211 -0.97 6.43 23.33
C THR A 211 0.50 6.33 23.65
N GLU A 212 0.83 5.93 24.82
CA GLU A 212 2.16 5.99 25.42
C GLU A 212 3.31 5.47 24.56
N THR A 213 3.07 4.77 23.44
CA THR A 213 4.13 4.09 22.69
C THR A 213 3.89 3.82 21.21
N GLY A 214 2.79 4.25 20.57
CA GLY A 214 2.52 3.82 19.20
C GLY A 214 1.90 4.88 18.28
N ARG A 215 1.72 4.52 17.01
CA ARG A 215 0.98 5.33 16.05
C ARG A 215 -0.52 5.16 16.29
N CYS A 216 -1.22 6.26 16.50
CA CYS A 216 -2.69 6.26 16.57
C CYS A 216 -3.23 6.71 15.21
N LEU A 217 -4.10 5.91 14.61
CA LEU A 217 -4.93 6.29 13.49
C LEU A 217 -6.33 6.57 14.02
N ARG A 218 -6.75 7.84 13.97
CA ARG A 218 -8.14 8.19 14.25
C ARG A 218 -8.93 8.10 12.97
N TYR A 219 -10.05 7.43 13.06
CA TYR A 219 -11.03 7.29 12.00
C TYR A 219 -12.39 7.72 12.53
N GLU A 220 -13.04 8.68 11.85
CA GLU A 220 -14.41 9.09 12.13
C GLU A 220 -15.33 8.51 11.04
N PRO A 221 -16.22 7.56 11.37
CA PRO A 221 -17.13 7.01 10.39
C PRO A 221 -18.04 8.09 9.81
N GLY A 222 -18.03 8.25 8.49
CA GLY A 222 -18.93 9.15 7.77
C GLY A 222 -18.46 10.60 7.61
N SER A 223 -17.17 10.89 7.92
CA SER A 223 -16.55 12.18 7.60
C SER A 223 -16.07 12.28 6.17
#